data_e53f4e1014d736ce3f42e74087f7ade6
#
_entry.id   e53f4e1014d736ce3f42e74087f7ade6
#
_cell.length_a   1.000
_cell.length_b   1.000
_cell.length_c   1.000
_cell.angle_alpha   90.00
_cell.angle_beta   90.00
_cell.angle_gamma   90.00
#
_symmetry.space_group_name_H-M   'P 1'
#
loop_
_entity.id
_entity.type
_entity.pdbx_description
1 polymer ?
#
loop_
_entity_poly.entity_id
_entity_poly.type
_entity_poly.pdbx_seq_one_letter_code
_entity_poly.pdbx_strand_id
1 'polypeptide(L)'
;MEIPDSLLPYIQNHDAFLLQNHGALTVGCNLTKALFVMEEVEFNAKICKNAMELGAVHEIPNAELKKLMELRKKMNIPGRHPGIEYEEEAKTCNCSQEELVALVTRKVLEALGK
;
A
#
# COMPACT_ATOMS: atom_id res chain seq x y z
N MET A 1 -11.79 -15.41 -9.75
CA MET A 1 -10.40 -15.05 -9.37
C MET A 1 -10.21 -15.49 -7.93
N GLU A 2 -9.29 -16.37 -7.68
CA GLU A 2 -9.05 -16.87 -6.33
C GLU A 2 -8.20 -15.86 -5.57
N ILE A 3 -8.51 -15.64 -4.28
CA ILE A 3 -7.79 -14.68 -3.41
C ILE A 3 -6.28 -14.93 -3.43
N PRO A 4 -5.76 -16.18 -3.37
CA PRO A 4 -4.33 -16.43 -3.42
C PRO A 4 -3.64 -15.84 -4.64
N ASP A 5 -4.22 -15.99 -5.83
CA ASP A 5 -3.62 -15.51 -7.07
C ASP A 5 -3.50 -13.98 -7.10
N SER A 6 -4.46 -13.25 -6.49
CA SER A 6 -4.44 -11.81 -6.41
C SER A 6 -3.38 -11.27 -5.42
N LEU A 7 -2.94 -12.08 -4.46
CA LEU A 7 -1.96 -11.71 -3.45
C LEU A 7 -0.51 -11.98 -3.87
N LEU A 8 -0.29 -12.95 -4.77
CA LEU A 8 1.05 -13.37 -5.18
C LEU A 8 2.00 -12.23 -5.58
N PRO A 9 1.57 -11.21 -6.35
CA PRO A 9 2.44 -10.11 -6.74
C PRO A 9 2.92 -9.23 -5.58
N TYR A 10 2.15 -9.20 -4.48
CA TYR A 10 2.35 -8.28 -3.37
C TYR A 10 2.94 -8.92 -2.12
N ILE A 11 2.77 -10.24 -1.94
CA ILE A 11 3.09 -10.94 -0.68
C ILE A 11 4.59 -10.90 -0.35
N GLN A 12 5.44 -10.66 -1.33
CA GLN A 12 6.89 -10.54 -1.10
C GLN A 12 7.27 -9.22 -0.42
N ASN A 13 6.52 -8.15 -0.67
CA ASN A 13 6.86 -6.79 -0.25
C ASN A 13 5.93 -6.24 0.83
N HIS A 14 4.80 -6.89 1.09
CA HIS A 14 3.79 -6.42 2.03
C HIS A 14 3.46 -7.49 3.07
N ASP A 15 3.20 -7.04 4.29
CA ASP A 15 2.79 -7.90 5.42
C ASP A 15 1.30 -7.69 5.78
N ALA A 16 0.62 -6.72 5.14
CA ALA A 16 -0.79 -6.43 5.37
C ALA A 16 -1.54 -6.16 4.05
N PHE A 17 -2.78 -6.62 3.97
CA PHE A 17 -3.62 -6.53 2.79
C PHE A 17 -5.05 -6.20 3.20
N LEU A 18 -5.69 -5.30 2.45
CA LEU A 18 -7.12 -5.09 2.53
C LEU A 18 -7.81 -5.81 1.36
N LEU A 19 -8.61 -6.80 1.68
CA LEU A 19 -9.31 -7.62 0.70
C LEU A 19 -10.72 -7.07 0.49
N GLN A 20 -11.06 -6.78 -0.76
CA GLN A 20 -12.38 -6.28 -1.12
C GLN A 20 -13.46 -7.26 -0.65
N ASN A 21 -14.43 -6.77 0.15
CA ASN A 21 -15.54 -7.53 0.73
C ASN A 21 -15.16 -8.66 1.71
N HIS A 22 -13.86 -8.82 2.07
CA HIS A 22 -13.39 -9.90 2.95
C HIS A 22 -12.71 -9.38 4.22
N GLY A 23 -12.28 -8.10 4.26
CA GLY A 23 -11.62 -7.51 5.41
C GLY A 23 -10.10 -7.44 5.29
N ALA A 24 -9.39 -7.43 6.41
CA ALA A 24 -7.94 -7.35 6.48
C ALA A 24 -7.30 -8.74 6.59
N LEU A 25 -6.17 -8.92 5.92
CA LEU A 25 -5.30 -10.09 6.04
C LEU A 25 -3.90 -9.60 6.40
N THR A 26 -3.28 -10.24 7.39
CA THR A 26 -1.89 -9.95 7.76
C THR A 26 -1.07 -11.22 7.82
N VAL A 27 0.21 -11.10 7.54
CA VAL A 27 1.18 -12.20 7.56
C VAL A 27 2.35 -11.84 8.48
N GLY A 28 2.99 -12.87 9.04
CA GLY A 28 4.14 -12.71 9.90
C GLY A 28 4.88 -14.04 10.07
N CYS A 29 6.10 -13.97 10.61
CA CYS A 29 6.91 -15.17 10.88
C CYS A 29 6.28 -16.10 11.95
N ASN A 30 5.34 -15.59 12.74
CA ASN A 30 4.50 -16.32 13.69
C ASN A 30 3.18 -15.56 13.92
N LEU A 31 2.24 -16.21 14.63
CA LEU A 31 0.92 -15.66 14.90
C LEU A 31 0.96 -14.34 15.68
N THR A 32 1.86 -14.22 16.66
CA THR A 32 2.01 -13.00 17.45
C THR A 32 2.45 -11.82 16.58
N LYS A 33 3.40 -12.04 15.65
CA LYS A 33 3.81 -10.99 14.72
C LYS A 33 2.70 -10.60 13.76
N ALA A 34 1.96 -11.57 13.22
CA ALA A 34 0.81 -11.30 12.37
C ALA A 34 -0.29 -10.50 13.11
N LEU A 35 -0.52 -10.81 14.39
CA LEU A 35 -1.45 -10.06 15.24
C LEU A 35 -0.99 -8.60 15.43
N PHE A 36 0.29 -8.37 15.74
CA PHE A 36 0.81 -7.00 15.88
C PHE A 36 0.68 -6.20 14.59
N VAL A 37 0.92 -6.81 13.44
CA VAL A 37 0.69 -6.16 12.14
C VAL A 37 -0.79 -5.80 11.96
N MET A 38 -1.73 -6.66 12.40
CA MET A 38 -3.16 -6.37 12.35
C MET A 38 -3.54 -5.19 13.25
N GLU A 39 -2.98 -5.13 14.46
CA GLU A 39 -3.19 -3.98 15.38
C GLU A 39 -2.63 -2.68 14.78
N GLU A 40 -1.46 -2.75 14.11
CA GLU A 40 -0.87 -1.61 13.42
C GLU A 40 -1.76 -1.13 12.26
N VAL A 41 -2.36 -2.03 11.47
CA VAL A 41 -3.32 -1.67 10.41
C VAL A 41 -4.51 -0.91 10.98
N GLU A 42 -5.13 -1.43 12.03
CA GLU A 42 -6.28 -0.79 12.69
C GLU A 42 -5.90 0.57 13.29
N PHE A 43 -4.75 0.65 13.95
CA PHE A 43 -4.28 1.88 14.56
C PHE A 43 -3.98 2.96 13.51
N ASN A 44 -3.28 2.61 12.43
CA ASN A 44 -3.00 3.53 11.33
C ASN A 44 -4.29 3.99 10.63
N ALA A 45 -5.26 3.10 10.43
CA ALA A 45 -6.54 3.48 9.86
C ALA A 45 -7.27 4.53 10.71
N LYS A 46 -7.24 4.39 12.04
CA LYS A 46 -7.80 5.39 12.98
C LYS A 46 -7.05 6.72 12.91
N ILE A 47 -5.72 6.69 12.87
CA ILE A 47 -4.90 7.90 12.72
C ILE A 47 -5.24 8.62 11.41
N CYS A 48 -5.26 7.90 10.29
CA CYS A 48 -5.59 8.46 8.99
C CYS A 48 -6.99 9.08 8.99
N LYS A 49 -7.99 8.38 9.53
CA LYS A 49 -9.35 8.89 9.66
C LYS A 49 -9.38 10.19 10.46
N ASN A 50 -8.76 10.22 11.64
CA ASN A 50 -8.72 11.42 12.49
C ASN A 50 -8.00 12.58 11.80
N ALA A 51 -6.90 12.31 11.09
CA ALA A 51 -6.17 13.33 10.34
C ALA A 51 -7.03 13.92 9.21
N MET A 52 -7.79 13.09 8.49
CA MET A 52 -8.73 13.55 7.46
C MET A 52 -9.86 14.41 8.06
N GLU A 53 -10.39 14.03 9.21
CA GLU A 53 -11.42 14.80 9.93
C GLU A 53 -10.90 16.17 10.41
N LEU A 54 -9.61 16.27 10.74
CA LEU A 54 -8.96 17.54 11.10
C LEU A 54 -8.62 18.44 9.90
N GLY A 55 -8.82 17.95 8.69
CA GLY A 55 -8.81 18.75 7.45
C GLY A 55 -7.48 18.87 6.73
N ALA A 56 -6.39 18.26 7.20
CA ALA A 56 -5.11 18.31 6.49
C ALA A 56 -4.31 17.01 6.63
N VAL A 57 -4.25 16.23 5.57
CA VAL A 57 -3.26 15.17 5.41
C VAL A 57 -2.24 15.64 4.38
N HIS A 58 -0.97 15.74 4.79
CA HIS A 58 0.13 16.11 3.90
C HIS A 58 1.06 14.92 3.72
N GLU A 59 1.36 14.61 2.47
CA GLU A 59 2.37 13.58 2.15
C GLU A 59 3.76 14.09 2.51
N ILE A 60 4.61 13.17 2.96
CA ILE A 60 6.02 13.47 3.22
C ILE A 60 6.72 13.69 1.87
N PRO A 61 7.42 14.81 1.66
CA PRO A 61 8.17 15.04 0.43
C PRO A 61 9.19 13.94 0.16
N ASN A 62 9.36 13.54 -1.11
CA ASN A 62 10.28 12.47 -1.50
C ASN A 62 11.72 12.65 -1.00
N ALA A 63 12.18 13.90 -0.91
CA ALA A 63 13.51 14.20 -0.36
C ALA A 63 13.65 13.82 1.12
N GLU A 64 12.60 14.01 1.91
CA GLU A 64 12.57 13.62 3.32
C GLU A 64 12.35 12.11 3.47
N LEU A 65 11.54 11.50 2.59
CA LEU A 65 11.35 10.05 2.56
C LEU A 65 12.69 9.33 2.35
N LYS A 66 13.55 9.80 1.43
CA LYS A 66 14.90 9.24 1.21
C LYS A 66 15.75 9.27 2.48
N LYS A 67 15.74 10.39 3.20
CA LYS A 67 16.47 10.51 4.48
C LYS A 67 15.96 9.52 5.52
N LEU A 68 14.65 9.34 5.62
CA LEU A 68 14.04 8.35 6.51
C LEU A 68 14.45 6.92 6.15
N MET A 69 14.50 6.59 4.85
CA MET A 69 14.94 5.28 4.38
C MET A 69 16.43 5.03 4.70
N GLU A 70 17.29 6.03 4.54
CA GLU A 70 18.70 5.94 4.94
C GLU A 70 18.85 5.76 6.45
N LEU A 71 18.07 6.51 7.24
CA LEU A 71 18.06 6.37 8.69
C LEU A 71 17.63 4.95 9.11
N ARG A 72 16.56 4.42 8.50
CA ARG A 72 16.12 3.05 8.72
C ARG A 72 17.23 2.03 8.47
N LYS A 73 17.97 2.18 7.36
CA LYS A 73 19.12 1.32 7.04
C LYS A 73 20.21 1.43 8.10
N LYS A 74 20.55 2.66 8.54
CA LYS A 74 21.56 2.91 9.59
C LYS A 74 21.18 2.29 10.93
N MET A 75 19.89 2.33 11.28
CA MET A 75 19.36 1.75 12.51
C MET A 75 19.12 0.24 12.43
N ASN A 76 19.36 -0.36 11.26
CA ASN A 76 19.12 -1.79 10.99
C ASN A 76 17.71 -2.25 11.40
N ILE A 77 16.69 -1.42 11.11
CA ILE A 77 15.29 -1.74 11.43
C ILE A 77 14.81 -2.83 10.47
N PRO A 78 14.47 -4.02 10.98
CA PRO A 78 14.03 -5.13 10.13
C PRO A 78 12.61 -4.88 9.57
N GLY A 79 12.26 -5.63 8.54
CA GLY A 79 10.93 -5.64 7.94
C GLY A 79 10.93 -5.17 6.48
N ARG A 80 9.83 -5.42 5.83
CA ARG A 80 9.62 -5.03 4.42
C ARG A 80 9.18 -3.56 4.36
N HIS A 81 9.59 -2.87 3.31
CA HIS A 81 9.16 -1.50 3.08
C HIS A 81 9.02 -1.25 1.56
N PRO A 82 7.81 -1.06 1.06
CA PRO A 82 7.54 -0.88 -0.37
C PRO A 82 7.97 0.48 -0.91
N GLY A 83 8.43 1.41 -0.08
CA GLY A 83 8.70 2.80 -0.46
C GLY A 83 9.78 3.03 -1.52
N ILE A 84 10.55 1.98 -1.90
CA ILE A 84 11.53 2.07 -2.99
C ILE A 84 10.86 1.89 -4.35
N GLU A 85 9.80 1.08 -4.42
CA GLU A 85 9.09 0.78 -5.67
C GLU A 85 8.21 1.94 -6.12
N TYR A 86 7.68 2.74 -5.17
CA TYR A 86 6.87 3.92 -5.48
C TYR A 86 7.64 5.02 -6.26
N GLU A 87 8.97 5.05 -6.20
CA GLU A 87 9.74 6.03 -6.97
C GLU A 87 9.78 5.71 -8.48
N GLU A 88 9.72 4.43 -8.85
CA GLU A 88 9.68 4.02 -10.26
C GLU A 88 8.27 4.12 -10.84
N GLU A 89 7.24 3.75 -10.07
CA GLU A 89 5.85 3.86 -10.49
C GLU A 89 5.33 5.30 -10.54
N ALA A 90 5.72 6.15 -9.58
CA ALA A 90 5.37 7.57 -9.62
C ALA A 90 6.00 8.33 -10.79
N LYS A 91 7.12 7.85 -11.33
CA LYS A 91 7.70 8.39 -12.57
C LYS A 91 6.95 7.94 -13.83
N THR A 92 6.23 6.82 -13.76
CA THR A 92 5.42 6.30 -14.85
C THR A 92 3.95 6.73 -14.79
N CYS A 93 3.44 7.11 -13.62
CA CYS A 93 2.09 7.64 -13.44
C CYS A 93 2.03 9.17 -13.57
N ASN A 94 2.48 9.69 -14.71
CA ASN A 94 2.10 11.03 -15.16
C ASN A 94 0.78 10.95 -15.95
N CYS A 95 -0.11 10.07 -15.54
CA CYS A 95 -1.45 9.95 -16.11
C CYS A 95 -2.29 11.10 -15.59
N SER A 96 -2.79 11.93 -16.50
CA SER A 96 -3.87 12.86 -16.20
C SER A 96 -5.07 12.07 -15.68
N GLN A 97 -5.91 12.70 -14.86
CA GLN A 97 -7.11 12.06 -14.31
C GLN A 97 -7.99 11.44 -15.41
N GLU A 98 -7.98 12.03 -16.62
CA GLU A 98 -8.69 11.55 -17.81
C GLU A 98 -8.09 10.26 -18.38
N GLU A 99 -6.76 10.13 -18.39
CA GLU A 99 -6.07 8.91 -18.83
C GLU A 99 -6.29 7.74 -17.86
N LEU A 100 -6.32 8.02 -16.55
CA LEU A 100 -6.63 7.02 -15.54
C LEU A 100 -8.06 6.50 -15.70
N VAL A 101 -9.04 7.40 -15.89
CA VAL A 101 -10.44 7.04 -16.15
C VAL A 101 -10.56 6.21 -17.43
N ALA A 102 -9.88 6.61 -18.51
CA ALA A 102 -9.88 5.88 -19.78
C ALA A 102 -9.27 4.47 -19.63
N LEU A 103 -8.17 4.33 -18.87
CA LEU A 103 -7.53 3.04 -18.60
C LEU A 103 -8.45 2.12 -17.80
N VAL A 104 -9.05 2.63 -16.72
CA VAL A 104 -9.99 1.87 -15.88
C VAL A 104 -11.21 1.44 -16.68
N THR A 105 -11.80 2.36 -17.46
CA THR A 105 -12.96 2.08 -18.31
C THR A 105 -12.64 0.98 -19.33
N ARG A 106 -11.49 1.05 -20.00
CA ARG A 106 -11.05 0.03 -20.96
C ARG A 106 -10.88 -1.33 -20.28
N LYS A 107 -10.23 -1.40 -19.11
CA LYS A 107 -10.05 -2.64 -18.36
C LYS A 107 -11.36 -3.26 -17.91
N VAL A 108 -12.31 -2.44 -17.50
CA VAL A 108 -13.66 -2.89 -17.12
C VAL A 108 -14.42 -3.43 -18.33
N LEU A 109 -14.35 -2.76 -19.48
CA LEU A 109 -14.99 -3.23 -20.73
C LEU A 109 -14.38 -4.54 -21.24
N GLU A 110 -13.05 -4.67 -21.21
CA GLU A 110 -12.35 -5.92 -21.54
C GLU A 110 -12.78 -7.07 -20.59
N ALA A 111 -12.94 -6.81 -19.30
CA ALA A 111 -13.39 -7.80 -18.33
C ALA A 111 -14.86 -8.20 -18.50
N LEU A 112 -15.69 -7.31 -19.07
CA LEU A 112 -17.11 -7.56 -19.35
C LEU A 112 -17.35 -8.16 -20.74
N GLY A 113 -16.29 -8.42 -21.54
CA GLY A 113 -16.38 -9.05 -22.86
C GLY A 113 -17.08 -8.18 -23.91
N LYS A 114 -17.00 -6.85 -23.80
CA LYS A 114 -17.52 -5.88 -24.77
C LYS A 114 -16.40 -5.11 -25.43
#